data_a9e955de4e4586884a7c881f6e12fe2b
#
_entry.id   a9e955de4e4586884a7c881f6e12fe2b
#
_cell.length_a   1.000
_cell.length_b   1.000
_cell.length_c   1.000
_cell.angle_alpha   90.00
_cell.angle_beta   90.00
_cell.angle_gamma   90.00
#
_symmetry.space_group_name_H-M   'P 1'
#
loop_
_entity.id
_entity.type
_entity.pdbx_description
1 polymer ?
#
loop_
_entity_poly.entity_id
_entity_poly.type
_entity_poly.pdbx_seq_one_letter_code
_entity_poly.pdbx_strand_id
1 'polypeptide(L)'
;MPITNMPASVAAPSGPSARDTADVAQSHRFAKIGFSDFQEMAKRTELDKYEKIGFPTSYRQGKEPEIFDDILLKCSNLQATGLQVLDIGCGCSDLPIILMEHCAKKSHQLILLDGQQMLDLLPDAQHVRKVAGYYPECPDLIEELQNQVDCIVVYSVAQYVFSEGNFWKFIDASLSLLKPGGQMLIGDIPNSSKRKRFFNSQAGREHHREYTKTDTPPSLIYNAIEQGQMDDSVVFAVLMRCRSQGFDAYVMPQSPGLPMANRREDILIVRP
;
A
#
# COMPACT_ATOMS: atom_id res chain seq x y z
N MET A 1 3.39 -69.02 -16.31
CA MET A 1 2.55 -67.96 -16.89
C MET A 1 2.89 -66.68 -16.18
N PRO A 2 3.55 -65.71 -16.79
CA PRO A 2 3.89 -64.47 -16.14
C PRO A 2 2.77 -63.45 -16.31
N ILE A 3 2.38 -62.82 -15.19
CA ILE A 3 1.41 -61.70 -15.15
C ILE A 3 2.17 -60.43 -15.43
N THR A 4 1.95 -59.87 -16.59
CA THR A 4 2.45 -58.53 -17.01
C THR A 4 1.69 -57.45 -16.30
N ASN A 5 2.32 -56.80 -15.33
CA ASN A 5 1.85 -55.51 -14.80
C ASN A 5 2.20 -54.37 -15.79
N MET A 6 1.20 -53.78 -16.38
CA MET A 6 1.34 -52.51 -17.11
C MET A 6 1.43 -51.37 -16.07
N PRO A 7 2.38 -50.44 -16.21
CA PRO A 7 2.38 -49.25 -15.36
C PRO A 7 1.25 -48.30 -15.77
N ALA A 8 0.53 -47.79 -14.77
CA ALA A 8 -0.48 -46.75 -14.93
C ALA A 8 0.15 -45.52 -15.56
N SER A 9 -0.47 -45.01 -16.63
CA SER A 9 -0.12 -43.75 -17.27
C SER A 9 -0.21 -42.59 -16.24
N VAL A 10 0.93 -42.05 -15.85
CA VAL A 10 1.00 -40.82 -15.09
C VAL A 10 0.62 -39.70 -16.06
N ALA A 11 -0.53 -39.09 -15.84
CA ALA A 11 -0.95 -37.91 -16.60
C ALA A 11 0.12 -36.81 -16.45
N ALA A 12 0.57 -36.23 -17.56
CA ALA A 12 1.47 -35.12 -17.56
C ALA A 12 0.83 -33.94 -16.78
N PRO A 13 1.61 -33.18 -15.98
CA PRO A 13 1.09 -32.02 -15.26
C PRO A 13 0.49 -31.04 -16.28
N SER A 14 -0.76 -30.65 -16.06
CA SER A 14 -1.41 -29.61 -16.84
C SER A 14 -0.60 -28.32 -16.69
N GLY A 15 -0.18 -27.72 -17.80
CA GLY A 15 0.50 -26.42 -17.81
C GLY A 15 -0.35 -25.34 -17.11
N PRO A 16 0.26 -24.18 -16.77
CA PRO A 16 -0.41 -23.10 -16.05
C PRO A 16 -1.73 -22.73 -16.75
N SER A 17 -2.78 -22.49 -15.97
CA SER A 17 -4.08 -22.10 -16.53
C SER A 17 -3.97 -20.73 -17.20
N ALA A 18 -4.87 -20.42 -18.15
CA ALA A 18 -4.91 -19.11 -18.80
C ALA A 18 -5.12 -17.94 -17.80
N ARG A 19 -5.72 -18.21 -16.62
CA ARG A 19 -5.86 -17.24 -15.52
C ARG A 19 -4.52 -16.99 -14.83
N ASP A 20 -3.72 -18.02 -14.53
CA ASP A 20 -2.42 -17.88 -13.85
C ASP A 20 -1.41 -17.09 -14.71
N THR A 21 -1.43 -17.30 -16.04
CA THR A 21 -0.60 -16.51 -16.98
C THR A 21 -1.06 -15.07 -17.11
N ALA A 22 -2.36 -14.80 -17.03
CA ALA A 22 -2.92 -13.45 -17.05
C ALA A 22 -2.55 -12.67 -15.78
N ASP A 23 -2.63 -13.25 -14.59
CA ASP A 23 -2.27 -12.61 -13.31
C ASP A 23 -0.78 -12.26 -13.24
N VAL A 24 0.12 -13.13 -13.75
CA VAL A 24 1.55 -12.83 -13.84
C VAL A 24 1.82 -11.69 -14.82
N ALA A 25 1.21 -11.71 -15.99
CA ALA A 25 1.33 -10.64 -17.00
C ALA A 25 0.77 -9.31 -16.47
N GLN A 26 -0.34 -9.36 -15.72
CA GLN A 26 -0.99 -8.21 -15.13
C GLN A 26 -0.15 -7.60 -13.99
N SER A 27 0.52 -8.42 -13.16
CA SER A 27 1.44 -7.92 -12.13
C SER A 27 2.67 -7.21 -12.71
N HIS A 28 3.16 -7.65 -13.86
CA HIS A 28 4.24 -6.96 -14.59
C HIS A 28 3.79 -5.61 -15.19
N ARG A 29 2.53 -5.48 -15.55
CA ARG A 29 1.96 -4.23 -16.11
C ARG A 29 2.01 -3.07 -15.12
N PHE A 30 1.91 -3.34 -13.81
CA PHE A 30 1.91 -2.34 -12.75
C PHE A 30 3.27 -2.17 -12.05
N ALA A 31 4.33 -2.84 -12.54
CA ALA A 31 5.64 -2.83 -11.88
C ALA A 31 6.43 -1.51 -11.99
N LYS A 32 6.03 -0.62 -12.91
CA LYS A 32 6.72 0.65 -13.17
C LYS A 32 5.70 1.73 -13.53
N ILE A 33 4.85 2.08 -12.59
CA ILE A 33 3.89 3.19 -12.73
C ILE A 33 4.32 4.33 -11.82
N GLY A 34 4.22 5.56 -12.34
CA GLY A 34 4.46 6.79 -11.61
C GLY A 34 3.20 7.64 -11.45
N PHE A 35 3.34 8.79 -10.80
CA PHE A 35 2.21 9.68 -10.52
C PHE A 35 1.44 10.10 -11.78
N SER A 36 2.15 10.43 -12.87
CA SER A 36 1.51 10.77 -14.15
C SER A 36 0.72 9.62 -14.76
N ASP A 37 1.22 8.39 -14.61
CA ASP A 37 0.55 7.19 -15.12
C ASP A 37 -0.78 6.94 -14.38
N PHE A 38 -0.82 7.17 -13.08
CA PHE A 38 -2.06 7.08 -12.28
C PHE A 38 -3.11 8.05 -12.78
N GLN A 39 -2.73 9.30 -13.12
CA GLN A 39 -3.65 10.29 -13.68
C GLN A 39 -4.22 9.84 -15.03
N GLU A 40 -3.40 9.24 -15.89
CA GLU A 40 -3.86 8.70 -17.17
C GLU A 40 -4.73 7.44 -16.98
N MET A 41 -4.37 6.56 -16.05
CA MET A 41 -5.16 5.37 -15.72
C MET A 41 -6.55 5.75 -15.15
N ALA A 42 -6.65 6.83 -14.38
CA ALA A 42 -7.93 7.33 -13.86
C ALA A 42 -8.92 7.70 -14.97
N LYS A 43 -8.43 8.25 -16.11
CA LYS A 43 -9.26 8.64 -17.27
C LYS A 43 -9.76 7.44 -18.08
N ARG A 44 -9.13 6.28 -17.95
CA ARG A 44 -9.41 5.10 -18.77
C ARG A 44 -10.66 4.39 -18.28
N THR A 45 -11.71 4.37 -19.11
CA THR A 45 -13.02 3.79 -18.77
C THR A 45 -13.02 2.26 -18.75
N GLU A 46 -12.09 1.63 -19.47
CA GLU A 46 -11.93 0.18 -19.53
C GLU A 46 -11.22 -0.43 -18.30
N LEU A 47 -10.57 0.41 -17.47
CA LEU A 47 -9.96 -0.04 -16.22
C LEU A 47 -10.96 0.02 -15.08
N ASP A 48 -10.97 -1.03 -14.26
CA ASP A 48 -11.70 -0.97 -13.01
C ASP A 48 -11.00 -0.09 -11.96
N LYS A 49 -11.65 0.16 -10.82
CA LYS A 49 -11.14 1.05 -9.77
C LYS A 49 -9.85 0.55 -9.11
N TYR A 50 -9.59 -0.76 -9.10
CA TYR A 50 -8.38 -1.34 -8.51
C TYR A 50 -7.21 -1.26 -9.50
N GLU A 51 -7.47 -1.51 -10.78
CA GLU A 51 -6.46 -1.32 -11.82
C GLU A 51 -6.03 0.15 -11.90
N LYS A 52 -6.96 1.11 -11.75
CA LYS A 52 -6.66 2.54 -11.73
C LYS A 52 -5.67 2.94 -10.62
N ILE A 53 -5.69 2.26 -9.50
CA ILE A 53 -4.74 2.46 -8.39
C ILE A 53 -3.52 1.51 -8.44
N GLY A 54 -3.28 0.88 -9.58
CA GLY A 54 -2.07 0.08 -9.81
C GLY A 54 -2.10 -1.33 -9.26
N PHE A 55 -3.29 -1.91 -9.01
CA PHE A 55 -3.42 -3.28 -8.54
C PHE A 55 -4.28 -4.13 -9.48
N PRO A 56 -3.92 -5.40 -9.70
CA PRO A 56 -4.86 -6.35 -10.27
C PRO A 56 -6.11 -6.45 -9.39
N THR A 57 -7.30 -6.54 -10.01
CA THR A 57 -8.59 -6.67 -9.31
C THR A 57 -8.57 -7.79 -8.28
N SER A 58 -7.98 -8.94 -8.62
CA SER A 58 -7.85 -10.11 -7.73
C SER A 58 -7.12 -9.84 -6.40
N TYR A 59 -6.25 -8.81 -6.34
CA TYR A 59 -5.52 -8.47 -5.12
C TYR A 59 -6.30 -7.56 -4.16
N ARG A 60 -7.23 -6.76 -4.67
CA ARG A 60 -7.92 -5.73 -3.87
C ARG A 60 -9.40 -5.97 -3.70
N GLN A 61 -10.07 -6.57 -4.67
CA GLN A 61 -11.52 -6.79 -4.63
C GLN A 61 -11.94 -7.55 -3.36
N GLY A 62 -12.82 -6.93 -2.57
CA GLY A 62 -13.34 -7.49 -1.33
C GLY A 62 -12.37 -7.48 -0.14
N LYS A 63 -11.14 -6.93 -0.30
CA LYS A 63 -10.13 -6.86 0.76
C LYS A 63 -10.05 -5.49 1.44
N GLU A 64 -10.61 -4.45 0.89
CA GLU A 64 -10.45 -3.11 1.43
C GLU A 64 -11.14 -2.88 2.78
N PRO A 65 -12.26 -3.54 3.14
CA PRO A 65 -12.76 -3.51 4.51
C PRO A 65 -11.76 -4.08 5.53
N GLU A 66 -11.12 -5.23 5.22
CA GLU A 66 -10.10 -5.83 6.09
C GLU A 66 -8.85 -4.92 6.22
N ILE A 67 -8.48 -4.23 5.13
CA ILE A 67 -7.40 -3.23 5.13
C ILE A 67 -7.78 -2.06 6.04
N PHE A 68 -9.00 -1.56 5.94
CA PHE A 68 -9.47 -0.46 6.77
C PHE A 68 -9.52 -0.83 8.26
N ASP A 69 -9.95 -2.03 8.59
CA ASP A 69 -9.93 -2.54 9.96
C ASP A 69 -8.50 -2.60 10.52
N ASP A 70 -7.52 -3.01 9.71
CA ASP A 70 -6.10 -3.01 10.08
C ASP A 70 -5.56 -1.57 10.29
N ILE A 71 -5.98 -0.61 9.46
CA ILE A 71 -5.68 0.82 9.65
C ILE A 71 -6.25 1.32 10.98
N LEU A 72 -7.51 1.00 11.31
CA LEU A 72 -8.16 1.40 12.56
C LEU A 72 -7.49 0.82 13.81
N LEU A 73 -6.94 -0.40 13.73
CA LEU A 73 -6.19 -1.02 14.82
C LEU A 73 -4.88 -0.28 15.11
N LYS A 74 -4.24 0.30 14.08
CA LYS A 74 -2.96 0.98 14.19
C LYS A 74 -3.10 2.47 14.46
N CYS A 75 -4.01 3.14 13.77
CA CYS A 75 -4.36 4.54 13.97
C CYS A 75 -5.50 4.69 14.97
N SER A 76 -5.22 4.53 16.25
CA SER A 76 -6.23 4.59 17.32
C SER A 76 -6.98 5.93 17.37
N ASN A 77 -6.36 7.02 16.91
CA ASN A 77 -7.00 8.34 16.81
C ASN A 77 -8.28 8.29 15.95
N LEU A 78 -8.31 7.49 14.88
CA LEU A 78 -9.52 7.35 14.04
C LEU A 78 -10.75 6.84 14.79
N GLN A 79 -10.56 6.22 15.95
CA GLN A 79 -11.68 5.75 16.79
C GLN A 79 -12.29 6.84 17.65
N ALA A 80 -11.62 7.97 17.84
CA ALA A 80 -12.15 9.14 18.55
C ALA A 80 -13.25 9.85 17.72
N THR A 81 -13.62 11.08 18.07
CA THR A 81 -14.61 11.87 17.34
C THR A 81 -14.10 13.28 17.09
N GLY A 82 -14.55 13.90 16.01
CA GLY A 82 -14.32 15.33 15.73
C GLY A 82 -12.90 15.69 15.36
N LEU A 83 -12.16 14.80 14.68
CA LEU A 83 -10.77 14.99 14.33
C LEU A 83 -10.57 15.53 12.91
N GLN A 84 -9.40 16.12 12.67
CA GLN A 84 -8.90 16.46 11.35
C GLN A 84 -8.07 15.29 10.81
N VAL A 85 -8.55 14.68 9.74
CA VAL A 85 -7.91 13.53 9.07
C VAL A 85 -7.41 13.93 7.69
N LEU A 86 -6.22 13.48 7.31
CA LEU A 86 -5.63 13.69 5.98
C LEU A 86 -5.28 12.33 5.37
N ASP A 87 -5.77 12.06 4.17
CA ASP A 87 -5.40 10.89 3.36
C ASP A 87 -4.55 11.36 2.17
N ILE A 88 -3.30 10.96 2.12
CA ILE A 88 -2.34 11.36 1.08
C ILE A 88 -2.19 10.24 0.06
N GLY A 89 -2.58 10.52 -1.19
CA GLY A 89 -2.61 9.53 -2.26
C GLY A 89 -3.77 8.55 -2.08
N CYS A 90 -4.96 9.08 -1.82
CA CYS A 90 -6.15 8.29 -1.48
C CYS A 90 -6.61 7.33 -2.58
N GLY A 91 -6.27 7.61 -3.86
CA GLY A 91 -6.76 6.84 -4.99
C GLY A 91 -8.28 6.96 -5.20
N CYS A 92 -8.86 5.97 -5.91
CA CYS A 92 -10.29 5.98 -6.25
C CYS A 92 -10.98 4.62 -6.02
N SER A 93 -10.38 3.75 -5.20
CA SER A 93 -10.94 2.43 -4.86
C SER A 93 -12.02 2.51 -3.76
N ASP A 94 -12.33 1.39 -3.10
CA ASP A 94 -13.27 1.39 -1.99
C ASP A 94 -12.67 1.94 -0.70
N LEU A 95 -11.35 1.90 -0.52
CA LEU A 95 -10.69 2.31 0.72
C LEU A 95 -10.99 3.77 1.10
N PRO A 96 -10.81 4.79 0.20
CA PRO A 96 -11.20 6.15 0.51
C PRO A 96 -12.71 6.30 0.79
N ILE A 97 -13.58 5.51 0.13
CA ILE A 97 -15.03 5.54 0.39
C ILE A 97 -15.33 5.07 1.81
N ILE A 98 -14.71 3.96 2.24
CA ILE A 98 -14.87 3.41 3.60
C ILE A 98 -14.36 4.42 4.64
N LEU A 99 -13.21 5.08 4.36
CA LEU A 99 -12.68 6.14 5.23
C LEU A 99 -13.64 7.34 5.32
N MET A 100 -14.21 7.79 4.19
CA MET A 100 -15.23 8.86 4.15
C MET A 100 -16.44 8.52 5.03
N GLU A 101 -16.97 7.30 4.89
CA GLU A 101 -18.10 6.83 5.70
C GLU A 101 -17.76 6.77 7.20
N HIS A 102 -16.57 6.32 7.53
CA HIS A 102 -16.07 6.28 8.90
C HIS A 102 -15.96 7.70 9.48
N CYS A 103 -15.36 8.61 8.73
CA CYS A 103 -15.23 10.03 9.11
C CYS A 103 -16.60 10.68 9.34
N ALA A 104 -17.60 10.40 8.51
CA ALA A 104 -18.97 10.86 8.71
C ALA A 104 -19.54 10.35 10.05
N LYS A 105 -19.43 9.05 10.32
CA LYS A 105 -19.92 8.43 11.57
C LYS A 105 -19.25 8.98 12.82
N LYS A 106 -17.98 9.38 12.71
CA LYS A 106 -17.16 9.92 13.80
C LYS A 106 -17.11 11.45 13.84
N SER A 107 -17.83 12.14 12.95
CA SER A 107 -17.80 13.61 12.82
C SER A 107 -16.38 14.17 12.58
N HIS A 108 -15.53 13.42 11.90
CA HIS A 108 -14.22 13.91 11.46
C HIS A 108 -14.35 14.82 10.24
N GLN A 109 -13.43 15.77 10.11
CA GLN A 109 -13.19 16.49 8.87
C GLN A 109 -12.08 15.74 8.09
N LEU A 110 -12.37 15.36 6.86
CA LEU A 110 -11.45 14.59 6.03
C LEU A 110 -10.93 15.44 4.87
N ILE A 111 -9.62 15.42 4.68
CA ILE A 111 -8.99 15.95 3.48
C ILE A 111 -8.46 14.76 2.67
N LEU A 112 -8.90 14.67 1.41
CA LEU A 112 -8.40 13.72 0.42
C LEU A 112 -7.46 14.45 -0.53
N LEU A 113 -6.20 14.01 -0.59
CA LEU A 113 -5.19 14.61 -1.46
C LEU A 113 -4.73 13.59 -2.50
N ASP A 114 -4.93 13.89 -3.78
CA ASP A 114 -4.48 13.07 -4.92
C ASP A 114 -4.49 13.92 -6.21
N GLY A 115 -4.19 13.30 -7.36
CA GLY A 115 -4.41 13.90 -8.66
C GLY A 115 -5.91 14.19 -8.92
N GLN A 116 -6.22 15.30 -9.59
CA GLN A 116 -7.60 15.71 -9.87
C GLN A 116 -8.43 14.57 -10.45
N GLN A 117 -7.86 13.79 -11.38
CA GLN A 117 -8.55 12.71 -12.08
C GLN A 117 -8.96 11.55 -11.15
N MET A 118 -8.19 11.31 -10.07
CA MET A 118 -8.57 10.34 -9.03
C MET A 118 -9.70 10.88 -8.16
N LEU A 119 -9.58 12.14 -7.75
CA LEU A 119 -10.57 12.82 -6.90
C LEU A 119 -11.94 12.97 -7.59
N ASP A 120 -11.97 13.16 -8.91
CA ASP A 120 -13.21 13.25 -9.70
C ASP A 120 -14.02 11.95 -9.69
N LEU A 121 -13.39 10.82 -9.39
CA LEU A 121 -14.05 9.51 -9.30
C LEU A 121 -14.66 9.22 -7.92
N LEU A 122 -14.38 10.07 -6.92
CA LEU A 122 -14.91 9.94 -5.57
C LEU A 122 -16.16 10.81 -5.40
N PRO A 123 -17.14 10.39 -4.57
CA PRO A 123 -18.31 11.20 -4.27
C PRO A 123 -17.95 12.46 -3.48
N ASP A 124 -18.79 13.48 -3.57
CA ASP A 124 -18.70 14.66 -2.70
C ASP A 124 -19.45 14.44 -1.40
N ALA A 125 -18.93 14.99 -0.30
CA ALA A 125 -19.58 14.95 1.00
C ALA A 125 -19.22 16.20 1.82
N GLN A 126 -20.12 16.68 2.66
CA GLN A 126 -19.95 17.94 3.40
C GLN A 126 -18.73 17.96 4.32
N HIS A 127 -18.36 16.80 4.89
CA HIS A 127 -17.23 16.64 5.80
C HIS A 127 -15.90 16.30 5.06
N VAL A 128 -15.91 16.30 3.73
CA VAL A 128 -14.77 15.94 2.88
C VAL A 128 -14.34 17.12 2.03
N ARG A 129 -13.07 17.47 2.13
CA ARG A 129 -12.38 18.41 1.25
C ARG A 129 -11.46 17.64 0.32
N LYS A 130 -11.64 17.78 -0.98
CA LYS A 130 -10.74 17.24 -2.00
C LYS A 130 -9.70 18.29 -2.38
N VAL A 131 -8.43 17.92 -2.36
CA VAL A 131 -7.31 18.79 -2.72
C VAL A 131 -6.51 18.13 -3.83
N ALA A 132 -6.55 18.69 -5.02
CA ALA A 132 -5.78 18.21 -6.14
C ALA A 132 -4.32 18.70 -6.05
N GLY A 133 -3.36 17.77 -6.08
CA GLY A 133 -1.95 18.13 -6.01
C GLY A 133 -1.02 16.92 -5.96
N TYR A 134 0.26 17.20 -6.13
CA TYR A 134 1.35 16.26 -5.95
C TYR A 134 2.06 16.56 -4.62
N TYR A 135 1.82 15.74 -3.61
CA TYR A 135 2.43 15.94 -2.29
C TYR A 135 3.88 15.45 -2.26
N PRO A 136 4.83 16.20 -1.68
CA PRO A 136 4.68 17.40 -0.85
C PRO A 136 4.84 18.75 -1.60
N GLU A 137 4.56 18.79 -2.89
CA GLU A 137 4.67 20.02 -3.68
C GLU A 137 3.37 20.87 -3.57
N CYS A 138 2.79 20.95 -2.37
CA CYS A 138 1.57 21.70 -2.03
C CYS A 138 1.86 22.67 -0.87
N PRO A 139 2.67 23.72 -1.06
CA PRO A 139 3.12 24.59 0.03
C PRO A 139 1.98 25.24 0.80
N ASP A 140 0.94 25.73 0.12
CA ASP A 140 -0.20 26.40 0.75
C ASP A 140 -0.97 25.45 1.69
N LEU A 141 -1.16 24.20 1.28
CA LEU A 141 -1.79 23.18 2.11
C LEU A 141 -0.93 22.81 3.32
N ILE A 142 0.39 22.70 3.13
CA ILE A 142 1.33 22.40 4.21
C ILE A 142 1.34 23.52 5.24
N GLU A 143 1.35 24.77 4.80
CA GLU A 143 1.28 25.95 5.69
C GLU A 143 -0.06 25.98 6.45
N GLU A 144 -1.18 25.78 5.75
CA GLU A 144 -2.53 25.74 6.35
C GLU A 144 -2.65 24.66 7.43
N LEU A 145 -2.13 23.45 7.17
CA LEU A 145 -2.30 22.29 8.05
C LEU A 145 -1.19 22.11 9.08
N GLN A 146 -0.24 23.02 9.16
CA GLN A 146 0.87 22.92 10.11
C GLN A 146 0.39 22.78 11.56
N ASN A 147 0.75 21.66 12.20
CA ASN A 147 0.32 21.29 13.57
C ASN A 147 -1.21 21.20 13.75
N GLN A 148 -1.97 20.87 12.71
CA GLN A 148 -3.43 20.81 12.75
C GLN A 148 -4.00 19.39 12.60
N VAL A 149 -3.22 18.44 12.08
CA VAL A 149 -3.72 17.13 11.68
C VAL A 149 -3.64 16.12 12.83
N ASP A 150 -4.76 15.47 13.13
CA ASP A 150 -4.86 14.42 14.16
C ASP A 150 -4.44 13.05 13.65
N CYS A 151 -4.75 12.75 12.39
CA CYS A 151 -4.40 11.47 11.78
C CYS A 151 -4.06 11.66 10.30
N ILE A 152 -2.90 11.14 9.89
CA ILE A 152 -2.48 11.07 8.49
C ILE A 152 -2.47 9.61 8.07
N VAL A 153 -3.15 9.29 6.96
CA VAL A 153 -3.11 8.00 6.31
C VAL A 153 -2.33 8.14 4.99
N VAL A 154 -1.36 7.24 4.77
CA VAL A 154 -0.57 7.12 3.55
C VAL A 154 -0.53 5.63 3.21
N TYR A 155 -1.45 5.14 2.39
CA TYR A 155 -1.58 3.70 2.17
C TYR A 155 -1.26 3.32 0.73
N SER A 156 -0.28 2.42 0.53
CA SER A 156 0.24 2.01 -0.80
C SER A 156 0.85 3.15 -1.64
N VAL A 157 1.41 4.18 -1.02
CA VAL A 157 1.93 5.39 -1.70
C VAL A 157 3.45 5.52 -1.57
N ALA A 158 4.00 5.17 -0.41
CA ALA A 158 5.40 5.47 -0.05
C ALA A 158 6.44 5.00 -1.09
N GLN A 159 6.20 3.85 -1.74
CA GLN A 159 7.08 3.29 -2.76
C GLN A 159 7.20 4.19 -4.00
N TYR A 160 6.13 4.88 -4.38
CA TYR A 160 6.14 5.78 -5.54
C TYR A 160 6.90 7.06 -5.22
N VAL A 161 6.67 7.61 -4.03
CA VAL A 161 7.44 8.78 -3.57
C VAL A 161 8.91 8.44 -3.40
N PHE A 162 9.24 7.22 -2.96
CA PHE A 162 10.63 6.76 -2.84
C PHE A 162 11.32 6.62 -4.18
N SER A 163 10.63 6.14 -5.22
CA SER A 163 11.22 5.92 -6.55
C SER A 163 11.32 7.17 -7.42
N GLU A 164 10.38 8.13 -7.27
CA GLU A 164 10.23 9.24 -8.20
C GLU A 164 10.35 10.63 -7.55
N GLY A 165 10.12 10.72 -6.24
CA GLY A 165 10.04 11.98 -5.52
C GLY A 165 11.19 12.21 -4.53
N ASN A 166 11.05 13.30 -3.78
CA ASN A 166 11.91 13.54 -2.62
C ASN A 166 11.28 12.93 -1.37
N PHE A 167 11.59 11.65 -1.14
CA PHE A 167 11.01 10.87 -0.04
C PHE A 167 11.24 11.50 1.34
N TRP A 168 12.42 12.07 1.57
CA TRP A 168 12.71 12.71 2.85
C TRP A 168 11.95 14.02 3.06
N LYS A 169 11.78 14.83 2.00
CA LYS A 169 10.91 16.00 2.03
C LYS A 169 9.46 15.61 2.33
N PHE A 170 9.00 14.50 1.73
CA PHE A 170 7.67 13.94 2.00
C PHE A 170 7.49 13.61 3.49
N ILE A 171 8.44 12.88 4.08
CA ILE A 171 8.39 12.53 5.52
C ILE A 171 8.39 13.79 6.38
N ASP A 172 9.34 14.71 6.17
CA ASP A 172 9.48 15.93 6.99
C ASP A 172 8.25 16.83 6.92
N ALA A 173 7.71 17.03 5.72
CA ALA A 173 6.48 17.79 5.52
C ALA A 173 5.31 17.14 6.25
N SER A 174 5.16 15.81 6.17
CA SER A 174 4.08 15.09 6.85
C SER A 174 4.20 15.19 8.38
N LEU A 175 5.41 15.10 8.93
CA LEU A 175 5.64 15.27 10.37
C LEU A 175 5.24 16.67 10.85
N SER A 176 5.47 17.71 10.04
CA SER A 176 5.12 19.09 10.40
C SER A 176 3.63 19.35 10.51
N LEU A 177 2.79 18.50 9.87
CA LEU A 177 1.33 18.63 9.90
C LEU A 177 0.71 18.08 11.19
N LEU A 178 1.36 17.08 11.81
CA LEU A 178 0.83 16.42 13.00
C LEU A 178 0.78 17.38 14.20
N LYS A 179 -0.34 17.45 14.88
CA LYS A 179 -0.46 18.12 16.16
C LYS A 179 0.05 17.22 17.30
N PRO A 180 0.33 17.74 18.51
CA PRO A 180 0.63 16.89 19.68
C PRO A 180 -0.46 15.81 19.86
N GLY A 181 -0.04 14.55 20.07
CA GLY A 181 -0.91 13.38 20.09
C GLY A 181 -1.33 12.87 18.72
N GLY A 182 -0.94 13.55 17.63
CA GLY A 182 -1.27 13.14 16.25
C GLY A 182 -0.56 11.87 15.85
N GLN A 183 -1.19 11.10 14.93
CA GLN A 183 -0.69 9.84 14.41
C GLN A 183 -0.59 9.86 12.89
N MET A 184 0.44 9.23 12.34
CA MET A 184 0.58 8.97 10.90
C MET A 184 0.84 7.50 10.65
N LEU A 185 0.08 6.89 9.76
CA LEU A 185 0.30 5.54 9.27
C LEU A 185 0.82 5.59 7.83
N ILE A 186 2.03 5.09 7.62
CA ILE A 186 2.52 4.75 6.29
C ILE A 186 2.29 3.26 6.12
N GLY A 187 1.25 2.89 5.39
CA GLY A 187 0.82 1.50 5.24
C GLY A 187 1.16 0.90 3.88
N ASP A 188 1.18 -0.42 3.86
CA ASP A 188 1.40 -1.24 2.66
C ASP A 188 2.75 -0.99 1.96
N ILE A 189 3.80 -0.81 2.76
CA ILE A 189 5.17 -0.57 2.27
C ILE A 189 5.74 -1.89 1.74
N PRO A 190 6.06 -2.01 0.44
CA PRO A 190 6.77 -3.17 -0.06
C PRO A 190 8.20 -3.18 0.51
N ASN A 191 8.58 -4.31 1.15
CA ASN A 191 9.91 -4.47 1.71
C ASN A 191 10.63 -5.64 1.00
N SER A 192 11.61 -5.32 0.17
CA SER A 192 12.37 -6.31 -0.61
C SER A 192 13.15 -7.28 0.29
N SER A 193 13.65 -6.83 1.45
CA SER A 193 14.30 -7.70 2.43
C SER A 193 13.32 -8.68 3.07
N LYS A 194 12.12 -8.22 3.47
CA LYS A 194 11.05 -9.09 4.00
C LYS A 194 10.57 -10.08 2.96
N ARG A 195 10.41 -9.64 1.70
CA ARG A 195 10.06 -10.49 0.57
C ARG A 195 11.09 -11.62 0.40
N LYS A 196 12.39 -11.31 0.44
CA LYS A 196 13.46 -12.31 0.34
C LYS A 196 13.41 -13.31 1.50
N ARG A 197 13.21 -12.84 2.74
CA ARG A 197 13.04 -13.71 3.92
C ARG A 197 11.84 -14.65 3.76
N PHE A 198 10.70 -14.13 3.30
CA PHE A 198 9.50 -14.94 3.06
C PHE A 198 9.77 -16.04 2.03
N PHE A 199 10.23 -15.69 0.82
CA PHE A 199 10.45 -16.67 -0.24
C PHE A 199 11.59 -17.67 0.05
N ASN A 200 12.48 -17.37 0.99
CA ASN A 200 13.48 -18.32 1.48
C ASN A 200 12.91 -19.33 2.50
N SER A 201 11.77 -19.06 3.08
CA SER A 201 11.09 -19.97 4.01
C SER A 201 10.39 -21.13 3.26
N GLN A 202 10.04 -22.19 4.00
CA GLN A 202 9.25 -23.29 3.44
C GLN A 202 7.90 -22.78 2.89
N ALA A 203 7.15 -22.03 3.68
CA ALA A 203 5.86 -21.48 3.28
C ALA A 203 5.96 -20.58 2.02
N GLY A 204 7.03 -19.79 1.92
CA GLY A 204 7.28 -18.96 0.74
C GLY A 204 7.59 -19.76 -0.51
N ARG A 205 8.33 -20.86 -0.41
CA ARG A 205 8.59 -21.77 -1.53
C ARG A 205 7.34 -22.51 -1.98
N GLU A 206 6.51 -22.95 -1.03
CA GLU A 206 5.21 -23.55 -1.32
C GLU A 206 4.28 -22.57 -2.04
N HIS A 207 4.15 -21.35 -1.51
CA HIS A 207 3.40 -20.26 -2.14
C HIS A 207 3.91 -19.96 -3.57
N HIS A 208 5.22 -19.90 -3.77
CA HIS A 208 5.82 -19.67 -5.10
C HIS A 208 5.45 -20.78 -6.08
N ARG A 209 5.54 -22.05 -5.67
CA ARG A 209 5.17 -23.20 -6.49
C ARG A 209 3.68 -23.20 -6.85
N GLU A 210 2.83 -22.89 -5.88
CA GLU A 210 1.39 -22.77 -6.11
C GLU A 210 1.05 -21.64 -7.09
N TYR A 211 1.74 -20.51 -6.97
CA TYR A 211 1.51 -19.35 -7.84
C TYR A 211 2.07 -19.55 -9.26
N THR A 212 3.31 -20.03 -9.38
CA THR A 212 3.99 -20.18 -10.68
C THR A 212 3.66 -21.50 -11.38
N LYS A 213 3.06 -22.47 -10.66
CA LYS A 213 2.82 -23.86 -11.13
C LYS A 213 4.10 -24.55 -11.61
N THR A 214 5.26 -24.18 -11.04
CA THR A 214 6.57 -24.76 -11.36
C THR A 214 7.28 -25.20 -10.08
N ASP A 215 8.17 -26.19 -10.20
CA ASP A 215 9.06 -26.59 -9.09
C ASP A 215 10.36 -25.79 -9.05
N THR A 216 10.54 -24.83 -9.96
CA THR A 216 11.70 -23.95 -9.95
C THR A 216 11.67 -23.07 -8.70
N PRO A 217 12.72 -23.10 -7.85
CA PRO A 217 12.73 -22.29 -6.64
C PRO A 217 12.77 -20.79 -6.99
N PRO A 218 12.25 -19.90 -6.11
CA PRO A 218 12.32 -18.46 -6.32
C PRO A 218 13.79 -18.03 -6.40
N SER A 219 14.13 -17.20 -7.39
CA SER A 219 15.45 -16.59 -7.49
C SER A 219 15.61 -15.50 -6.43
N LEU A 220 16.53 -15.72 -5.47
CA LEU A 220 16.76 -14.80 -4.36
C LEU A 220 18.23 -14.39 -4.36
N ILE A 221 18.49 -13.09 -4.52
CA ILE A 221 19.82 -12.52 -4.44
C ILE A 221 19.89 -11.66 -3.18
N TYR A 222 20.72 -12.08 -2.22
CA TYR A 222 21.04 -11.31 -1.01
C TYR A 222 22.22 -10.38 -1.28
N ASN A 223 22.33 -9.33 -0.47
CA ASN A 223 23.40 -8.32 -0.59
C ASN A 223 23.46 -7.61 -1.95
N ALA A 224 22.33 -7.52 -2.64
CA ALA A 224 22.18 -6.75 -3.85
C ALA A 224 21.24 -5.58 -3.61
N ILE A 225 21.64 -4.40 -4.08
CA ILE A 225 20.77 -3.21 -4.10
C ILE A 225 19.79 -3.38 -5.25
N GLU A 226 18.51 -3.37 -4.95
CA GLU A 226 17.44 -3.34 -5.95
C GLU A 226 17.01 -1.86 -6.12
N GLN A 227 17.47 -1.25 -7.19
CA GLN A 227 17.26 0.19 -7.43
C GLN A 227 15.76 0.54 -7.46
N GLY A 228 15.39 1.62 -6.75
CA GLY A 228 14.00 2.07 -6.66
C GLY A 228 13.09 1.21 -5.76
N GLN A 229 13.63 0.20 -5.09
CA GLN A 229 12.87 -0.63 -4.15
C GLN A 229 13.20 -0.27 -2.70
N MET A 230 12.17 -0.26 -1.87
CA MET A 230 12.33 -0.12 -0.42
C MET A 230 12.74 -1.46 0.20
N ASP A 231 13.63 -1.40 1.17
CA ASP A 231 14.15 -2.53 1.94
C ASP A 231 14.20 -2.21 3.43
N ASP A 232 14.74 -3.11 4.25
CA ASP A 232 14.89 -2.90 5.69
C ASP A 232 15.66 -1.61 6.00
N SER A 233 16.68 -1.25 5.19
CA SER A 233 17.48 -0.04 5.45
C SER A 233 16.66 1.23 5.30
N VAL A 234 15.77 1.29 4.32
CA VAL A 234 14.85 2.42 4.12
C VAL A 234 13.84 2.49 5.25
N VAL A 235 13.24 1.36 5.64
CA VAL A 235 12.27 1.28 6.74
C VAL A 235 12.90 1.77 8.04
N PHE A 236 14.09 1.27 8.40
CA PHE A 236 14.79 1.72 9.62
C PHE A 236 15.26 3.17 9.53
N ALA A 237 15.66 3.65 8.35
CA ALA A 237 16.04 5.05 8.18
C ALA A 237 14.85 6.01 8.42
N VAL A 238 13.62 5.63 8.01
CA VAL A 238 12.40 6.39 8.34
C VAL A 238 12.20 6.46 9.84
N LEU A 239 12.29 5.32 10.56
CA LEU A 239 12.15 5.32 12.02
C LEU A 239 13.19 6.24 12.70
N MET A 240 14.46 6.12 12.27
CA MET A 240 15.54 6.94 12.86
C MET A 240 15.31 8.43 12.58
N ARG A 241 14.87 8.78 11.36
CA ARG A 241 14.58 10.18 11.03
C ARG A 241 13.45 10.75 11.87
N CYS A 242 12.34 10.03 12.00
CA CYS A 242 11.21 10.46 12.82
C CYS A 242 11.63 10.65 14.30
N ARG A 243 12.34 9.65 14.86
CA ARG A 243 12.79 9.69 16.26
C ARG A 243 13.79 10.81 16.51
N SER A 244 14.69 11.11 15.57
CA SER A 244 15.62 12.23 15.69
C SER A 244 14.93 13.61 15.70
N GLN A 245 13.70 13.68 15.21
CA GLN A 245 12.86 14.88 15.21
C GLN A 245 11.87 14.91 16.39
N GLY A 246 11.99 13.96 17.34
CA GLY A 246 11.17 13.93 18.56
C GLY A 246 9.84 13.20 18.41
N PHE A 247 9.65 12.41 17.36
CA PHE A 247 8.47 11.56 17.18
C PHE A 247 8.75 10.12 17.61
N ASP A 248 7.75 9.43 18.14
CA ASP A 248 7.82 7.98 18.26
C ASP A 248 7.52 7.34 16.91
N ALA A 249 8.23 6.26 16.55
CA ALA A 249 8.03 5.56 15.30
C ALA A 249 8.27 4.06 15.48
N TYR A 250 7.36 3.24 14.87
CA TYR A 250 7.30 1.80 15.04
C TYR A 250 7.07 1.10 13.71
N VAL A 251 7.75 -0.02 13.47
CA VAL A 251 7.38 -0.95 12.39
C VAL A 251 6.23 -1.81 12.91
N MET A 252 5.13 -1.82 12.17
CA MET A 252 3.93 -2.59 12.47
C MET A 252 3.75 -3.71 11.45
N PRO A 253 3.50 -4.95 11.89
CA PRO A 253 3.14 -6.02 10.97
C PRO A 253 1.74 -5.76 10.38
N GLN A 254 1.51 -6.17 9.14
CA GLN A 254 0.16 -6.23 8.59
C GLN A 254 -0.57 -7.48 9.12
N SER A 255 -1.90 -7.40 9.24
CA SER A 255 -2.74 -8.55 9.55
C SER A 255 -2.51 -9.67 8.53
N PRO A 256 -2.33 -10.94 8.96
CA PRO A 256 -1.94 -12.02 8.04
C PRO A 256 -2.91 -12.28 6.87
N GLY A 257 -4.19 -11.88 7.01
CA GLY A 257 -5.22 -12.00 5.97
C GLY A 257 -5.11 -10.95 4.85
N LEU A 258 -4.29 -9.92 5.04
CA LEU A 258 -4.16 -8.85 4.04
C LEU A 258 -3.33 -9.30 2.83
N PRO A 259 -3.63 -8.76 1.64
CA PRO A 259 -2.88 -9.06 0.44
C PRO A 259 -1.40 -8.74 0.63
N MET A 260 -0.54 -9.71 0.34
CA MET A 260 0.91 -9.56 0.41
C MET A 260 1.49 -9.20 1.80
N ALA A 261 0.74 -9.40 2.92
CA ALA A 261 1.21 -9.12 4.28
C ALA A 261 2.57 -9.79 4.63
N ASN A 262 2.86 -10.91 3.97
CA ASN A 262 4.12 -11.65 4.12
C ASN A 262 5.36 -10.93 3.56
N ARG A 263 5.18 -9.83 2.82
CA ARG A 263 6.25 -9.04 2.16
C ARG A 263 6.03 -7.53 2.22
N ARG A 264 5.03 -7.09 3.00
CA ARG A 264 4.69 -5.70 3.25
C ARG A 264 4.79 -5.37 4.73
N GLU A 265 5.07 -4.13 5.05
CA GLU A 265 5.15 -3.60 6.41
C GLU A 265 4.47 -2.25 6.49
N ASP A 266 4.10 -1.86 7.72
CA ASP A 266 3.57 -0.53 7.97
C ASP A 266 4.49 0.19 8.97
N ILE A 267 4.49 1.51 8.93
CA ILE A 267 5.16 2.36 9.93
C ILE A 267 4.11 3.23 10.58
N LEU A 268 3.97 3.11 11.90
CA LEU A 268 3.19 4.02 12.72
C LEU A 268 4.11 5.07 13.32
N ILE A 269 3.77 6.33 13.14
CA ILE A 269 4.46 7.48 13.69
C ILE A 269 3.50 8.21 14.62
N VAL A 270 3.98 8.61 15.80
CA VAL A 270 3.17 9.32 16.81
C VAL A 270 3.95 10.56 17.26
N ARG A 271 3.28 11.69 17.26
CA ARG A 271 3.81 12.90 17.89
C ARG A 271 3.44 12.89 19.37
N PRO A 272 4.41 12.83 20.29
CA PRO A 272 4.14 12.89 21.74
C PRO A 272 3.39 14.13 22.18
#